data_3d331e17664d67286b5924530ba4cf2e
#
_entry.id   3d331e17664d67286b5924530ba4cf2e
#
_cell.length_a   1.000
_cell.length_b   1.000
_cell.length_c   1.000
_cell.angle_alpha   90.00
_cell.angle_beta   90.00
_cell.angle_gamma   90.00
#
_symmetry.space_group_name_H-M   'P 1'
#
loop_
_entity.id
_entity.type
_entity.pdbx_description
1 polymer ?
#
loop_
_entity_poly.entity_id
_entity_poly.type
_entity_poly.pdbx_seq_one_letter_code
_entity_poly.pdbx_strand_id
1 'polypeptide(L)'
;MSVRESLQTLIEKKLGKFDKFFGEDTEAFVTCKSRKGDKIIEITINYGNTTFRTEEEADTFITALDRAVEGLERQIRKNKTRLEKKMRSGAFVIEEDDNDEYDEEAEFRIRTKTFPFKPMTPEEAILQMNLLGHSFFAFTDAETSSVCVVYKRKDGDYGLIIPE
;
A
#
# COMPACT_ATOMS: atom_id res chain seq x y z
N MET A 1 7.98 21.27 -1.13
CA MET A 1 7.46 21.92 0.11
C MET A 1 8.33 21.46 1.26
N SER A 2 9.04 22.33 1.94
CA SER A 2 9.83 21.93 3.10
C SER A 2 8.89 21.62 4.27
N VAL A 3 9.00 20.43 4.82
CA VAL A 3 8.30 20.04 6.04
C VAL A 3 8.89 20.84 7.20
N ARG A 4 8.03 21.46 8.05
CA ARG A 4 8.53 22.17 9.22
C ARG A 4 9.22 21.18 10.16
N GLU A 5 10.35 21.57 10.76
CA GLU A 5 11.14 20.71 11.66
C GLU A 5 10.28 20.02 12.74
N SER A 6 9.29 20.73 13.28
CA SER A 6 8.36 20.17 14.26
C SER A 6 7.51 19.00 13.74
N LEU A 7 7.11 19.05 12.47
CA LEU A 7 6.35 17.97 11.84
C LEU A 7 7.28 16.77 11.53
N GLN A 8 8.49 17.04 11.09
CA GLN A 8 9.48 16.01 10.84
C GLN A 8 9.79 15.22 12.12
N THR A 9 10.11 15.91 13.21
CA THR A 9 10.35 15.27 14.52
C THR A 9 9.16 14.44 15.00
N LEU A 10 7.93 14.93 14.75
CA LEU A 10 6.71 14.19 15.10
C LEU A 10 6.56 12.92 14.26
N ILE A 11 6.83 12.99 12.96
CA ILE A 11 6.80 11.86 12.03
C ILE A 11 7.81 10.78 12.50
N GLU A 12 9.06 11.18 12.72
CA GLU A 12 10.12 10.29 13.18
C GLU A 12 9.75 9.60 14.50
N LYS A 13 9.24 10.37 15.47
CA LYS A 13 8.79 9.82 16.76
C LYS A 13 7.66 8.80 16.61
N LYS A 14 6.67 9.08 15.73
CA LYS A 14 5.52 8.19 15.54
C LYS A 14 5.86 6.95 14.72
N LEU A 15 6.78 7.05 13.78
CA LEU A 15 7.24 5.92 12.97
C LEU A 15 8.26 5.04 13.73
N GLY A 16 9.03 5.59 14.64
CA GLY A 16 10.02 4.86 15.44
C GLY A 16 9.44 3.69 16.25
N LYS A 17 8.14 3.71 16.54
CA LYS A 17 7.48 2.55 17.17
C LYS A 17 7.45 1.29 16.29
N PHE A 18 7.65 1.43 14.99
CA PHE A 18 7.70 0.31 14.05
C PHE A 18 9.09 -0.31 13.91
N ASP A 19 10.15 0.29 14.48
CA ASP A 19 11.53 -0.20 14.40
C ASP A 19 11.63 -1.63 14.95
N LYS A 20 10.86 -1.93 15.98
CA LYS A 20 10.77 -3.29 16.55
C LYS A 20 10.21 -4.35 15.59
N PHE A 21 9.48 -3.94 14.54
CA PHE A 21 8.90 -4.85 13.54
C PHE A 21 9.78 -4.98 12.30
N PHE A 22 10.41 -3.89 11.89
CA PHE A 22 11.13 -3.80 10.62
C PHE A 22 12.65 -3.76 10.78
N GLY A 23 13.14 -3.49 11.99
CA GLY A 23 14.56 -3.24 12.25
C GLY A 23 14.99 -1.82 11.87
N GLU A 24 16.15 -1.41 12.41
CA GLU A 24 16.66 -0.04 12.27
C GLU A 24 17.12 0.33 10.85
N ASP A 25 17.40 -0.65 10.00
CA ASP A 25 17.87 -0.46 8.63
C ASP A 25 16.75 -0.29 7.61
N THR A 26 15.48 -0.28 8.03
CA THR A 26 14.34 -0.16 7.13
C THR A 26 14.00 1.31 6.87
N GLU A 27 13.96 1.69 5.61
CA GLU A 27 13.63 3.06 5.21
C GLU A 27 12.12 3.27 5.07
N ALA A 28 11.64 4.37 5.65
CA ALA A 28 10.28 4.86 5.47
C ALA A 28 10.28 6.12 4.62
N PHE A 29 9.56 6.10 3.52
CA PHE A 29 9.35 7.27 2.66
C PHE A 29 8.05 7.97 3.05
N VAL A 30 8.14 9.23 3.45
CA VAL A 30 6.99 10.04 3.84
C VAL A 30 6.84 11.22 2.91
N THR A 31 5.68 11.31 2.27
CA THR A 31 5.32 12.43 1.39
C THR A 31 4.18 13.22 2.00
N CYS A 32 4.38 14.53 2.16
CA CYS A 32 3.37 15.46 2.64
C CYS A 32 2.90 16.36 1.48
N LYS A 33 1.61 16.35 1.20
CA LYS A 33 0.98 17.16 0.15
C LYS A 33 -0.15 18.01 0.71
N SER A 34 -0.49 19.09 0.02
CA SER A 34 -1.68 19.89 0.31
C SER A 34 -2.52 20.02 -0.95
N ARG A 35 -3.81 19.69 -0.87
CA ARG A 35 -4.74 19.74 -2.00
C ARG A 35 -6.05 20.37 -1.54
N LYS A 36 -6.45 21.47 -2.17
CA LYS A 36 -7.75 22.16 -1.90
C LYS A 36 -8.00 22.50 -0.42
N GLY A 37 -6.94 22.71 0.37
CA GLY A 37 -7.02 22.98 1.80
C GLY A 37 -6.68 21.78 2.67
N ASP A 38 -6.95 20.57 2.24
CA ASP A 38 -6.65 19.34 2.96
C ASP A 38 -5.16 18.99 2.94
N LYS A 39 -4.76 18.28 3.96
CA LYS A 39 -3.39 17.82 4.18
C LYS A 39 -3.33 16.32 3.96
N ILE A 40 -2.49 15.88 3.05
CA ILE A 40 -2.33 14.49 2.67
C ILE A 40 -0.96 14.02 3.17
N ILE A 41 -0.94 12.90 3.86
CA ILE A 41 0.29 12.17 4.21
C ILE A 41 0.24 10.80 3.57
N GLU A 42 1.30 10.49 2.83
CA GLU A 42 1.56 9.19 2.25
C GLU A 42 2.81 8.62 2.92
N ILE A 43 2.72 7.39 3.45
CA ILE A 43 3.84 6.68 4.07
C ILE A 43 4.01 5.36 3.33
N THR A 44 5.24 5.08 2.90
CA THR A 44 5.63 3.83 2.26
C THR A 44 6.82 3.23 3.00
N ILE A 45 6.70 1.98 3.43
CA ILE A 45 7.77 1.22 4.08
C ILE A 45 8.02 -0.04 3.24
N ASN A 46 9.24 -0.21 2.77
CA ASN A 46 9.66 -1.39 2.02
C ASN A 46 10.42 -2.33 2.94
N TYR A 47 9.88 -3.52 3.17
CA TYR A 47 10.49 -4.56 3.99
C TYR A 47 10.60 -5.88 3.23
N GLY A 48 11.80 -6.22 2.81
CA GLY A 48 12.02 -7.35 1.89
C GLY A 48 11.22 -7.18 0.61
N ASN A 49 10.41 -8.18 0.26
CA ASN A 49 9.52 -8.14 -0.91
C ASN A 49 8.10 -7.63 -0.57
N THR A 50 7.91 -7.02 0.59
CA THR A 50 6.60 -6.53 1.03
C THR A 50 6.64 -5.02 1.17
N THR A 51 5.68 -4.34 0.55
CA THR A 51 5.50 -2.90 0.67
C THR A 51 4.27 -2.61 1.53
N PHE A 52 4.47 -1.86 2.59
CA PHE A 52 3.40 -1.27 3.40
C PHE A 52 3.20 0.16 2.93
N ARG A 53 1.97 0.51 2.56
CA ARG A 53 1.64 1.85 2.10
C ARG A 53 0.32 2.31 2.69
N THR A 54 0.30 3.55 3.15
CA THR A 54 -0.92 4.23 3.57
C THR A 54 -0.93 5.65 3.04
N GLU A 55 -2.10 6.15 2.70
CA GLU A 55 -2.34 7.53 2.28
C GLU A 55 -3.60 8.00 3.00
N GLU A 56 -3.46 9.08 3.77
CA GLU A 56 -4.56 9.64 4.55
C GLU A 56 -4.66 11.16 4.35
N GLU A 57 -5.90 11.62 4.29
CA GLU A 57 -6.26 13.02 4.10
C GLU A 57 -7.02 13.53 5.32
N ALA A 58 -6.67 14.74 5.78
CA ALA A 58 -7.33 15.41 6.90
C ALA A 58 -7.10 16.94 6.86
N ASP A 59 -7.78 17.67 7.72
CA ASP A 59 -7.65 19.13 7.85
C ASP A 59 -6.25 19.57 8.27
N THR A 60 -5.53 18.69 9.02
CA THR A 60 -4.17 18.94 9.49
C THR A 60 -3.25 17.79 9.20
N PHE A 61 -1.94 18.07 9.05
CA PHE A 61 -0.93 17.04 8.92
C PHE A 61 -0.85 16.12 10.13
N ILE A 62 -1.14 16.62 11.33
CA ILE A 62 -1.10 15.82 12.57
C ILE A 62 -2.21 14.77 12.53
N THR A 63 -3.42 15.17 12.18
CA THR A 63 -4.55 14.24 12.07
C THR A 63 -4.35 13.22 10.95
N ALA A 64 -3.85 13.67 9.79
CA ALA A 64 -3.52 12.77 8.68
C ALA A 64 -2.44 11.75 9.09
N LEU A 65 -1.40 12.21 9.82
CA LEU A 65 -0.34 11.34 10.32
C LEU A 65 -0.87 10.29 11.31
N ASP A 66 -1.75 10.68 12.23
CA ASP A 66 -2.32 9.74 13.20
C ASP A 66 -3.12 8.63 12.51
N ARG A 67 -3.96 8.99 11.55
CA ARG A 67 -4.72 8.01 10.74
C ARG A 67 -3.79 7.11 9.91
N ALA A 68 -2.76 7.68 9.30
CA ALA A 68 -1.78 6.92 8.52
C ALA A 68 -1.03 5.91 9.38
N VAL A 69 -0.62 6.30 10.57
CA VAL A 69 0.05 5.42 11.54
C VAL A 69 -0.88 4.29 12.00
N GLU A 70 -2.15 4.57 12.31
CA GLU A 70 -3.14 3.54 12.63
C GLU A 70 -3.40 2.58 11.45
N GLY A 71 -3.40 3.12 10.23
CA GLY A 71 -3.51 2.32 9.00
C GLY A 71 -2.35 1.34 8.85
N LEU A 72 -1.11 1.80 9.11
CA LEU A 72 0.08 0.94 9.11
C LEU A 72 0.02 -0.13 10.21
N GLU A 73 -0.40 0.22 11.42
CA GLU A 73 -0.56 -0.75 12.51
C GLU A 73 -1.52 -1.87 12.14
N ARG A 74 -2.65 -1.53 11.55
CA ARG A 74 -3.62 -2.53 11.06
C ARG A 74 -3.03 -3.42 9.97
N GLN A 75 -2.27 -2.85 9.02
CA GLN A 75 -1.60 -3.63 7.97
C GLN A 75 -0.55 -4.57 8.56
N ILE A 76 0.27 -4.11 9.49
CA ILE A 76 1.30 -4.91 10.17
C ILE A 76 0.64 -6.05 10.95
N ARG A 77 -0.37 -5.74 11.76
CA ARG A 77 -1.11 -6.72 12.55
C ARG A 77 -1.72 -7.81 11.66
N LYS A 78 -2.42 -7.40 10.60
CA LYS A 78 -3.05 -8.33 9.65
C LYS A 78 -2.04 -9.23 8.93
N ASN A 79 -0.81 -8.78 8.74
CA ASN A 79 0.24 -9.50 8.04
C ASN A 79 1.32 -10.08 8.99
N LYS A 80 1.15 -9.95 10.30
CA LYS A 80 2.14 -10.40 11.30
C LYS A 80 2.53 -11.86 11.09
N THR A 81 1.57 -12.76 11.02
CA THR A 81 1.81 -14.20 10.82
C THR A 81 2.55 -14.52 9.52
N ARG A 82 2.33 -13.74 8.46
CA ARG A 82 3.03 -13.90 7.18
C ARG A 82 4.45 -13.37 7.24
N LEU A 83 4.67 -12.24 7.93
CA LEU A 83 5.98 -11.67 8.18
C LEU A 83 6.80 -12.64 9.02
N GLU A 84 6.23 -13.20 10.08
CA GLU A 84 6.88 -14.20 10.94
C GLU A 84 7.22 -15.50 10.19
N LYS A 85 6.34 -16.00 9.32
CA LYS A 85 6.66 -17.16 8.47
C LYS A 85 7.81 -16.88 7.51
N LYS A 86 7.90 -15.68 6.94
CA LYS A 86 9.03 -15.26 6.10
C LYS A 86 10.32 -15.08 6.91
N MET A 87 10.24 -14.60 8.14
CA MET A 87 11.39 -14.44 9.03
C MET A 87 11.92 -15.80 9.53
N ARG A 88 11.06 -16.78 9.76
CA ARG A 88 11.45 -18.14 10.17
C ARG A 88 12.19 -18.92 9.05
N SER A 89 11.97 -18.57 7.79
CA SER A 89 12.76 -19.13 6.68
C SER A 89 14.16 -18.54 6.54
N GLY A 90 14.48 -17.48 7.31
CA GLY A 90 15.79 -16.81 7.37
C GLY A 90 16.12 -16.43 8.80
N ALA A 91 16.44 -17.46 9.62
CA ALA A 91 17.00 -17.40 10.96
C ALA A 91 16.93 -16.05 11.73
N PHE A 92 15.90 -15.87 12.57
CA PHE A 92 16.03 -15.17 13.86
C PHE A 92 14.85 -15.55 14.78
N VAL A 93 15.18 -15.97 16.00
CA VAL A 93 14.24 -16.30 17.07
C VAL A 93 13.81 -15.00 17.75
N ILE A 94 12.53 -14.74 17.82
CA ILE A 94 11.95 -13.70 18.68
C ILE A 94 11.05 -14.41 19.68
N GLU A 95 11.32 -14.15 20.96
CA GLU A 95 10.55 -14.66 22.10
C GLU A 95 9.09 -14.21 22.03
N GLU A 96 8.21 -15.16 22.31
CA GLU A 96 6.76 -15.00 22.31
C GLU A 96 6.34 -14.17 23.54
N ASP A 97 5.59 -13.10 23.30
CA ASP A 97 4.75 -12.49 24.33
C ASP A 97 3.30 -12.82 24.00
N ASP A 98 2.72 -13.67 24.86
CA ASP A 98 1.38 -14.20 24.73
C ASP A 98 0.33 -13.14 25.06
N ASN A 99 -0.58 -12.91 24.17
CA ASN A 99 -2.02 -12.79 24.33
C ASN A 99 -2.64 -11.83 23.30
N ASP A 100 -3.03 -12.40 22.19
CA ASP A 100 -4.20 -11.90 21.46
C ASP A 100 -4.72 -13.04 20.56
N GLU A 101 -5.92 -13.48 20.85
CA GLU A 101 -6.69 -14.39 20.00
C GLU A 101 -6.86 -13.75 18.63
N TYR A 102 -6.03 -14.16 17.68
CA TYR A 102 -6.19 -13.80 16.27
C TYR A 102 -6.84 -14.95 15.54
N ASP A 103 -7.98 -14.63 14.93
CA ASP A 103 -8.68 -15.46 13.97
C ASP A 103 -7.67 -16.10 12.99
N GLU A 104 -7.27 -17.33 13.27
CA GLU A 104 -6.58 -18.19 12.32
C GLU A 104 -7.59 -18.56 11.27
N GLU A 105 -7.40 -18.15 10.06
CA GLU A 105 -7.98 -18.62 8.81
C GLU A 105 -8.51 -17.52 7.89
N ALA A 106 -7.61 -16.73 7.37
CA ALA A 106 -7.86 -16.19 6.04
C ALA A 106 -6.91 -16.87 5.03
N GLU A 107 -7.10 -18.14 4.77
CA GLU A 107 -6.62 -18.72 3.53
C GLU A 107 -7.26 -17.95 2.38
N PHE A 108 -6.44 -17.32 1.54
CA PHE A 108 -6.97 -16.59 0.39
C PHE A 108 -7.64 -17.59 -0.54
N ARG A 109 -8.94 -17.48 -0.70
CA ARG A 109 -9.66 -18.17 -1.77
C ARG A 109 -9.33 -17.50 -3.09
N ILE A 110 -8.43 -18.10 -3.85
CA ILE A 110 -8.09 -17.65 -5.19
C ILE A 110 -9.05 -18.33 -6.17
N ARG A 111 -9.82 -17.51 -6.89
CA ARG A 111 -10.63 -17.96 -8.02
C ARG A 111 -9.92 -17.57 -9.30
N THR A 112 -9.53 -18.56 -10.08
CA THR A 112 -8.86 -18.34 -11.36
C THR A 112 -9.92 -18.12 -12.45
N LYS A 113 -9.75 -17.04 -13.20
CA LYS A 113 -10.48 -16.78 -14.43
C LYS A 113 -9.48 -16.63 -15.57
N THR A 114 -9.79 -17.24 -16.69
CA THR A 114 -8.99 -17.11 -17.91
C THR A 114 -9.81 -16.37 -18.95
N PHE A 115 -9.25 -15.33 -19.56
CA PHE A 115 -9.87 -14.60 -20.65
C PHE A 115 -8.81 -14.13 -21.65
N PRO A 116 -9.12 -14.05 -22.94
CA PRO A 116 -8.18 -13.58 -23.93
C PRO A 116 -7.95 -12.08 -23.78
N PHE A 117 -6.70 -11.64 -23.77
CA PHE A 117 -6.37 -10.23 -23.89
C PHE A 117 -6.53 -9.80 -25.34
N LYS A 118 -7.36 -8.79 -25.56
CA LYS A 118 -7.48 -8.13 -26.87
C LYS A 118 -6.63 -6.86 -26.85
N PRO A 119 -5.89 -6.57 -27.93
CA PRO A 119 -5.21 -5.28 -28.06
C PRO A 119 -6.23 -4.14 -28.03
N MET A 120 -5.99 -3.14 -27.18
CA MET A 120 -6.84 -1.95 -27.06
C MET A 120 -6.03 -0.79 -26.50
N THR A 121 -6.57 0.42 -26.61
CA THR A 121 -5.97 1.60 -25.99
C THR A 121 -6.30 1.67 -24.49
N PRO A 122 -5.53 2.45 -23.70
CA PRO A 122 -5.85 2.67 -22.28
C PRO A 122 -7.27 3.21 -22.07
N GLU A 123 -7.76 4.11 -22.93
CA GLU A 123 -9.11 4.68 -22.87
C GLU A 123 -10.19 3.61 -23.09
N GLU A 124 -9.98 2.72 -24.07
CA GLU A 124 -10.87 1.59 -24.32
C GLU A 124 -10.87 0.62 -23.12
N ALA A 125 -9.71 0.38 -22.53
CA ALA A 125 -9.59 -0.46 -21.34
C ALA A 125 -10.34 0.13 -20.13
N ILE A 126 -10.28 1.45 -19.92
CA ILE A 126 -11.05 2.16 -18.90
C ILE A 126 -12.55 2.02 -19.15
N LEU A 127 -12.99 2.17 -20.39
CA LEU A 127 -14.39 1.98 -20.76
C LEU A 127 -14.86 0.56 -20.47
N GLN A 128 -14.09 -0.46 -20.86
CA GLN A 128 -14.38 -1.87 -20.55
C GLN A 128 -14.44 -2.13 -19.05
N MET A 129 -13.48 -1.61 -18.30
CA MET A 129 -13.46 -1.69 -16.84
C MET A 129 -14.74 -1.14 -16.22
N ASN A 130 -15.20 0.02 -16.68
CA ASN A 130 -16.41 0.66 -16.19
C ASN A 130 -17.68 -0.12 -16.55
N LEU A 131 -17.76 -0.62 -17.79
CA LEU A 131 -18.89 -1.45 -18.25
C LEU A 131 -19.02 -2.75 -17.46
N LEU A 132 -17.90 -3.36 -17.08
CA LEU A 132 -17.87 -4.58 -16.27
C LEU A 132 -18.07 -4.32 -14.76
N GLY A 133 -18.09 -3.06 -14.35
CA GLY A 133 -18.20 -2.70 -12.94
C GLY A 133 -16.95 -3.06 -12.10
N HIS A 134 -15.79 -3.18 -12.74
CA HIS A 134 -14.54 -3.51 -12.08
C HIS A 134 -13.79 -2.24 -11.62
N SER A 135 -12.93 -2.39 -10.64
CA SER A 135 -12.03 -1.32 -10.17
C SER A 135 -10.66 -1.35 -10.83
N PHE A 136 -10.35 -2.40 -11.57
CA PHE A 136 -9.14 -2.56 -12.39
C PHE A 136 -9.44 -3.43 -13.61
N PHE A 137 -8.58 -3.32 -14.63
CA PHE A 137 -8.69 -4.12 -15.84
C PHE A 137 -7.30 -4.31 -16.47
N ALA A 138 -6.96 -5.57 -16.79
CA ALA A 138 -5.73 -5.92 -17.49
C ALA A 138 -6.04 -6.07 -18.98
N PHE A 139 -5.15 -5.56 -19.83
CA PHE A 139 -5.30 -5.56 -21.29
C PHE A 139 -3.93 -5.60 -21.98
N THR A 140 -3.92 -5.92 -23.25
CA THR A 140 -2.74 -5.72 -24.10
C THR A 140 -2.83 -4.34 -24.74
N ASP A 141 -1.83 -3.49 -24.53
CA ASP A 141 -1.76 -2.19 -25.17
C ASP A 141 -1.52 -2.36 -26.69
N ALA A 142 -2.35 -1.70 -27.50
CA ALA A 142 -2.30 -1.82 -28.94
C ALA A 142 -1.03 -1.22 -29.57
N GLU A 143 -0.37 -0.27 -28.89
CA GLU A 143 0.85 0.38 -29.40
C GLU A 143 2.11 -0.41 -29.01
N THR A 144 2.21 -0.83 -27.76
CA THR A 144 3.41 -1.47 -27.22
C THR A 144 3.36 -2.99 -27.24
N SER A 145 2.17 -3.58 -27.47
CA SER A 145 1.90 -5.03 -27.33
C SER A 145 2.23 -5.60 -25.95
N SER A 146 2.38 -4.75 -24.95
CA SER A 146 2.65 -5.11 -23.56
C SER A 146 1.35 -5.28 -22.78
N VAL A 147 1.38 -6.17 -21.76
CA VAL A 147 0.24 -6.32 -20.86
C VAL A 147 0.26 -5.19 -19.84
N CYS A 148 -0.74 -4.33 -19.89
CA CYS A 148 -0.90 -3.18 -19.01
C CYS A 148 -2.11 -3.36 -18.08
N VAL A 149 -2.18 -2.57 -17.02
CA VAL A 149 -3.33 -2.55 -16.10
C VAL A 149 -3.81 -1.14 -15.88
N VAL A 150 -5.09 -0.89 -16.10
CA VAL A 150 -5.77 0.34 -15.67
C VAL A 150 -6.51 0.09 -14.36
N TYR A 151 -6.59 1.09 -13.51
CA TYR A 151 -7.30 1.01 -12.23
C TYR A 151 -7.89 2.35 -11.80
N LYS A 152 -8.97 2.30 -11.03
CA LYS A 152 -9.57 3.48 -10.40
C LYS A 152 -8.76 3.93 -9.21
N ARG A 153 -8.45 5.22 -9.16
CA ARG A 153 -7.82 5.87 -8.01
C ARG A 153 -8.87 6.37 -7.03
N LYS A 154 -8.48 6.55 -5.77
CA LYS A 154 -9.37 7.09 -4.72
C LYS A 154 -9.81 8.54 -5.00
N ASP A 155 -9.01 9.30 -5.73
CA ASP A 155 -9.28 10.69 -6.12
C ASP A 155 -10.26 10.85 -7.29
N GLY A 156 -10.73 9.72 -7.86
CA GLY A 156 -11.65 9.68 -9.00
C GLY A 156 -10.95 9.61 -10.35
N ASP A 157 -9.64 9.76 -10.40
CA ASP A 157 -8.83 9.59 -11.60
C ASP A 157 -8.53 8.12 -11.89
N TYR A 158 -7.89 7.84 -13.00
CA TYR A 158 -7.42 6.51 -13.39
C TYR A 158 -5.90 6.43 -13.36
N GLY A 159 -5.38 5.27 -13.00
CA GLY A 159 -3.96 4.95 -13.08
C GLY A 159 -3.71 3.90 -14.17
N LEU A 160 -2.56 3.99 -14.81
CA LEU A 160 -2.05 3.01 -15.77
C LEU A 160 -0.73 2.44 -15.26
N ILE A 161 -0.65 1.11 -15.18
CA ILE A 161 0.56 0.38 -14.85
C ILE A 161 1.08 -0.23 -16.15
N ILE A 162 2.32 0.12 -16.50
CA ILE A 162 3.03 -0.36 -17.68
C ILE A 162 4.21 -1.21 -17.16
N PRO A 163 4.44 -2.44 -17.68
CA PRO A 163 5.64 -3.20 -17.33
C PRO A 163 6.89 -2.54 -17.92
N GLU A 164 8.01 -2.64 -17.22
CA GLU A 164 9.34 -2.26 -17.72
C GLU A 164 9.93 -3.33 -18.65
#